data_1fc1c2706f277d2670b0a756143d3794
#
_entry.id   1fc1c2706f277d2670b0a756143d3794
#
_cell.length_a   1.000
_cell.length_b   1.000
_cell.length_c   1.000
_cell.angle_alpha   90.00
_cell.angle_beta   90.00
_cell.angle_gamma   90.00
#
_symmetry.space_group_name_H-M   'P 1'
#
loop_
_entity.id
_entity.type
_entity.pdbx_description
1 polymer ?
#
loop_
_entity_poly.entity_id
_entity_poly.type
_entity_poly.pdbx_seq_one_letter_code
_entity_poly.pdbx_strand_id
1 'polypeptide(L)'
;IELLHEAGFLPAVQAGFGFQYKNGFAFSWGERNTSFKFTDKFSSGPSTAFNVERARFDKILIDEAIKQGVTVQFGSTVKAFDNHGDFAKLVVQQEGGDPYVLGARFVLDASGYHRVLPRMLSWDIPSDLPVRHVHFTHIEDHITDPAFDRNKNLVCVHPEHRDIWLWLIPFSNGRASIGVVGLPEKLGQESSAVILKKFALEVPFLRRILKNAQWDNDFPFIYLPGYSASVKSLYGRHFALLGNAAEFLDPVFSSGVTIATHSAKLAADLVARQLNGQQVNWQNEFARPLMSGVNVFRHYVEAWY
;
A
#
# COMPACT_ATOMS: atom_id res chain seq x y z
N ILE A 1 7.49 7.84 -8.10
CA ILE A 1 7.53 8.70 -9.30
C ILE A 1 8.36 8.05 -10.40
N GLU A 2 9.59 7.59 -10.12
CA GLU A 2 10.47 6.96 -11.11
C GLU A 2 9.79 5.79 -11.84
N LEU A 3 9.21 4.86 -11.09
CA LEU A 3 8.50 3.70 -11.66
C LEU A 3 7.28 4.10 -12.49
N LEU A 4 6.55 5.15 -12.09
CA LEU A 4 5.45 5.70 -12.90
C LEU A 4 5.95 6.34 -14.19
N HIS A 5 7.12 6.99 -14.14
CA HIS A 5 7.76 7.56 -15.33
C HIS A 5 8.20 6.46 -16.30
N GLU A 6 8.89 5.43 -15.81
CA GLU A 6 9.34 4.29 -16.60
C GLU A 6 8.18 3.54 -17.27
N ALA A 7 7.05 3.39 -16.56
CA ALA A 7 5.82 2.78 -17.09
C ALA A 7 5.01 3.69 -18.02
N GLY A 8 5.42 4.96 -18.20
CA GLY A 8 4.69 5.94 -19.01
C GLY A 8 3.43 6.51 -18.37
N PHE A 9 3.19 6.26 -17.08
CA PHE A 9 1.97 6.66 -16.36
C PHE A 9 2.08 8.03 -15.67
N LEU A 10 3.31 8.54 -15.46
CA LEU A 10 3.52 9.78 -14.73
C LEU A 10 2.80 11.00 -15.31
N PRO A 11 2.77 11.23 -16.64
CA PRO A 11 2.04 12.35 -17.22
C PRO A 11 0.54 12.32 -16.88
N ALA A 12 -0.10 11.16 -16.96
CA ALA A 12 -1.52 10.99 -16.61
C ALA A 12 -1.79 11.21 -15.12
N VAL A 13 -0.90 10.76 -14.25
CA VAL A 13 -0.99 11.00 -12.80
C VAL A 13 -0.83 12.48 -12.47
N GLN A 14 0.07 13.20 -13.15
CA GLN A 14 0.29 14.63 -12.95
C GLN A 14 -0.84 15.51 -13.52
N ALA A 15 -1.36 15.14 -14.70
CA ALA A 15 -2.46 15.85 -15.34
C ALA A 15 -3.84 15.56 -14.72
N GLY A 16 -3.94 14.49 -13.92
CA GLY A 16 -5.20 13.96 -13.42
C GLY A 16 -5.91 14.90 -12.43
N PHE A 17 -6.00 14.52 -11.15
CA PHE A 17 -6.86 15.19 -10.17
C PHE A 17 -6.15 16.22 -9.28
N GLY A 18 -4.96 16.71 -9.66
CA GLY A 18 -4.21 17.62 -8.80
C GLY A 18 -3.88 17.01 -7.45
N PHE A 19 -3.31 15.80 -7.43
CA PHE A 19 -2.94 15.12 -6.19
C PHE A 19 -2.06 15.99 -5.29
N GLN A 20 -2.25 15.84 -3.99
CA GLN A 20 -1.49 16.59 -3.00
C GLN A 20 0.01 16.34 -3.15
N TYR A 21 0.76 17.39 -3.39
CA TYR A 21 2.22 17.37 -3.41
C TYR A 21 2.76 16.95 -2.04
N LYS A 22 3.76 16.08 -2.05
CA LYS A 22 4.42 15.59 -0.84
C LYS A 22 5.93 15.74 -0.97
N ASN A 23 6.55 16.42 0.01
CA ASN A 23 7.99 16.67 0.01
C ASN A 23 8.71 16.16 1.27
N GLY A 24 8.02 15.45 2.16
CA GLY A 24 8.63 14.96 3.39
C GLY A 24 7.65 14.31 4.37
N PHE A 25 8.14 14.15 5.58
CA PHE A 25 7.38 13.72 6.74
C PHE A 25 7.57 14.69 7.89
N ALA A 26 6.54 14.81 8.73
CA ALA A 26 6.58 15.44 10.03
C ALA A 26 6.23 14.40 11.11
N PHE A 27 6.87 14.49 12.25
CA PHE A 27 6.65 13.61 13.39
C PHE A 27 6.35 14.43 14.62
N SER A 28 5.41 13.93 15.44
CA SER A 28 5.03 14.56 16.71
C SER A 28 4.99 13.51 17.81
N TRP A 29 5.59 13.80 18.95
CA TRP A 29 5.52 13.01 20.17
C TRP A 29 5.48 13.90 21.40
N GLY A 30 4.31 13.98 22.04
CA GLY A 30 4.06 14.96 23.10
C GLY A 30 4.24 16.39 22.59
N GLU A 31 5.14 17.13 23.22
CA GLU A 31 5.51 18.51 22.82
C GLU A 31 6.65 18.56 21.77
N ARG A 32 7.23 17.42 21.42
CA ARG A 32 8.36 17.36 20.48
C ARG A 32 7.85 17.18 19.07
N ASN A 33 8.31 18.05 18.17
CA ASN A 33 8.02 17.99 16.75
C ASN A 33 9.31 17.99 15.95
N THR A 34 9.38 17.19 14.91
CA THR A 34 10.51 17.16 13.97
C THR A 34 9.99 16.89 12.56
N SER A 35 10.78 17.21 11.56
CA SER A 35 10.44 16.89 10.18
C SER A 35 11.70 16.77 9.35
N PHE A 36 11.59 16.06 8.22
CA PHE A 36 12.62 16.04 7.18
C PHE A 36 12.00 16.25 5.80
N LYS A 37 12.83 16.68 4.87
CA LYS A 37 12.46 16.85 3.46
C LYS A 37 13.09 15.75 2.61
N PHE A 38 12.43 15.36 1.54
CA PHE A 38 12.98 14.38 0.60
C PHE A 38 14.17 14.91 -0.21
N THR A 39 14.43 16.23 -0.14
CA THR A 39 15.67 16.83 -0.64
C THR A 39 16.89 16.44 0.19
N ASP A 40 16.71 16.10 1.47
CA ASP A 40 17.77 15.77 2.42
C ASP A 40 18.18 14.29 2.27
N LYS A 41 18.43 13.86 1.04
CA LYS A 41 18.78 12.47 0.67
C LYS A 41 20.16 12.41 0.03
N PHE A 42 20.79 11.26 0.15
CA PHE A 42 22.12 11.00 -0.43
C PHE A 42 22.07 10.39 -1.85
N SER A 43 20.90 9.96 -2.33
CA SER A 43 20.72 9.37 -3.65
C SER A 43 20.19 10.39 -4.66
N SER A 44 20.47 10.20 -5.96
CA SER A 44 19.84 10.93 -7.05
C SER A 44 18.34 10.61 -7.18
N GLY A 45 17.64 11.29 -8.08
CA GLY A 45 16.23 11.05 -8.40
C GLY A 45 15.27 12.09 -7.81
N PRO A 46 13.94 11.92 -7.98
CA PRO A 46 12.93 12.87 -7.51
C PRO A 46 12.97 13.06 -5.99
N SER A 47 12.76 14.29 -5.55
CA SER A 47 12.68 14.67 -4.13
C SER A 47 11.24 14.96 -3.72
N THR A 48 10.28 14.36 -4.42
CA THR A 48 8.86 14.57 -4.23
C THR A 48 8.07 13.28 -4.42
N ALA A 49 6.87 13.28 -3.90
CA ALA A 49 5.86 12.23 -4.12
C ALA A 49 4.48 12.89 -4.18
N PHE A 50 3.44 12.09 -4.23
CA PHE A 50 2.05 12.54 -4.12
C PHE A 50 1.34 11.78 -3.00
N ASN A 51 0.47 12.48 -2.26
CA ASN A 51 -0.58 11.83 -1.51
C ASN A 51 -1.78 11.67 -2.45
N VAL A 52 -2.23 10.44 -2.61
CA VAL A 52 -3.25 10.09 -3.60
C VAL A 52 -4.48 9.46 -2.95
N GLU A 53 -5.66 9.85 -3.40
CA GLU A 53 -6.86 9.08 -3.13
C GLU A 53 -6.83 7.83 -4.00
N ARG A 54 -6.71 6.65 -3.38
CA ARG A 54 -6.43 5.38 -4.05
C ARG A 54 -7.43 5.05 -5.15
N ALA A 55 -8.72 5.27 -4.94
CA ALA A 55 -9.74 5.00 -5.97
C ALA A 55 -9.45 5.77 -7.27
N ARG A 56 -9.06 7.05 -7.17
CA ARG A 56 -8.74 7.88 -8.33
C ARG A 56 -7.39 7.51 -8.95
N PHE A 57 -6.40 7.29 -8.10
CA PHE A 57 -5.07 6.91 -8.56
C PHE A 57 -5.09 5.55 -9.27
N ASP A 58 -5.71 4.54 -8.68
CA ASP A 58 -5.81 3.21 -9.26
C ASP A 58 -6.61 3.24 -10.58
N LYS A 59 -7.67 4.08 -10.66
CA LYS A 59 -8.44 4.29 -11.89
C LYS A 59 -7.59 4.88 -13.02
N ILE A 60 -6.74 5.88 -12.73
CA ILE A 60 -5.83 6.45 -13.72
C ILE A 60 -4.88 5.37 -14.27
N LEU A 61 -4.28 4.58 -13.38
CA LEU A 61 -3.32 3.55 -13.80
C LEU A 61 -3.97 2.49 -14.67
N ILE A 62 -5.18 2.04 -14.34
CA ILE A 62 -5.86 1.02 -15.15
C ILE A 62 -6.33 1.59 -16.50
N ASP A 63 -6.77 2.84 -16.55
CA ASP A 63 -7.15 3.51 -17.79
C ASP A 63 -5.94 3.69 -18.73
N GLU A 64 -4.78 4.02 -18.19
CA GLU A 64 -3.54 4.09 -18.97
C GLU A 64 -3.10 2.72 -19.47
N ALA A 65 -3.24 1.67 -18.66
CA ALA A 65 -2.97 0.31 -19.09
C ALA A 65 -3.89 -0.10 -20.25
N ILE A 66 -5.19 0.22 -20.19
CA ILE A 66 -6.15 -0.03 -21.28
C ILE A 66 -5.74 0.72 -22.55
N LYS A 67 -5.34 1.99 -22.45
CA LYS A 67 -4.84 2.78 -23.60
C LYS A 67 -3.58 2.16 -24.25
N GLN A 68 -2.77 1.47 -23.44
CA GLN A 68 -1.60 0.74 -23.93
C GLN A 68 -1.96 -0.66 -24.50
N GLY A 69 -3.24 -1.01 -24.60
CA GLY A 69 -3.72 -2.26 -25.23
C GLY A 69 -3.91 -3.42 -24.26
N VAL A 70 -3.86 -3.19 -22.96
CA VAL A 70 -4.15 -4.25 -21.98
C VAL A 70 -5.66 -4.52 -21.94
N THR A 71 -6.05 -5.79 -22.09
CA THR A 71 -7.44 -6.21 -21.89
C THR A 71 -7.74 -6.29 -20.39
N VAL A 72 -8.73 -5.53 -19.94
CA VAL A 72 -9.17 -5.50 -18.54
C VAL A 72 -10.59 -6.02 -18.44
N GLN A 73 -10.80 -6.96 -17.53
CA GLN A 73 -12.11 -7.55 -17.24
C GLN A 73 -12.48 -7.25 -15.78
N PHE A 74 -13.35 -6.28 -15.58
CA PHE A 74 -13.94 -5.99 -14.28
C PHE A 74 -15.00 -7.04 -13.91
N GLY A 75 -15.33 -7.13 -12.61
CA GLY A 75 -16.31 -8.09 -12.12
C GLY A 75 -15.90 -9.57 -12.30
N SER A 76 -14.60 -9.84 -12.45
CA SER A 76 -14.06 -11.17 -12.67
C SER A 76 -13.24 -11.65 -11.44
N THR A 77 -13.52 -12.87 -10.99
CA THR A 77 -12.86 -13.49 -9.83
C THR A 77 -12.19 -14.80 -10.24
N VAL A 78 -10.93 -14.96 -9.88
CA VAL A 78 -10.22 -16.25 -10.02
C VAL A 78 -10.68 -17.19 -8.92
N LYS A 79 -11.21 -18.36 -9.31
CA LYS A 79 -11.75 -19.39 -8.40
C LYS A 79 -10.85 -20.60 -8.22
N ALA A 80 -10.01 -20.90 -9.19
CA ALA A 80 -9.03 -21.99 -9.11
C ALA A 80 -7.80 -21.66 -9.96
N PHE A 81 -6.68 -22.27 -9.58
CA PHE A 81 -5.39 -22.11 -10.23
C PHE A 81 -4.66 -23.45 -10.30
N ASP A 82 -4.18 -23.83 -11.49
CA ASP A 82 -3.35 -25.01 -11.73
C ASP A 82 -2.12 -24.60 -12.54
N ASN A 83 -0.93 -24.98 -12.09
CA ASN A 83 0.36 -24.69 -12.72
C ASN A 83 1.20 -25.92 -13.02
N HIS A 84 0.59 -27.12 -13.04
CA HIS A 84 1.31 -28.38 -13.27
C HIS A 84 1.61 -28.66 -14.74
N GLY A 85 0.85 -28.08 -15.67
CA GLY A 85 1.00 -28.24 -17.12
C GLY A 85 2.11 -27.37 -17.73
N ASP A 86 2.09 -27.26 -19.06
CA ASP A 86 3.05 -26.41 -19.82
C ASP A 86 2.71 -24.92 -19.71
N PHE A 87 1.53 -24.59 -19.23
CA PHE A 87 1.04 -23.25 -18.95
C PHE A 87 0.11 -23.27 -17.75
N ALA A 88 -0.07 -22.12 -17.12
CA ALA A 88 -1.02 -21.95 -16.03
C ALA A 88 -2.47 -22.01 -16.54
N LYS A 89 -3.36 -22.60 -15.75
CA LYS A 89 -4.80 -22.58 -15.98
C LYS A 89 -5.51 -21.90 -14.82
N LEU A 90 -6.41 -20.99 -15.13
CA LEU A 90 -7.23 -20.32 -14.14
C LEU A 90 -8.70 -20.59 -14.45
N VAL A 91 -9.48 -20.90 -13.43
CA VAL A 91 -10.94 -20.85 -13.52
C VAL A 91 -11.38 -19.45 -13.12
N VAL A 92 -12.00 -18.72 -14.03
CA VAL A 92 -12.46 -17.35 -13.82
C VAL A 92 -13.98 -17.33 -13.81
N GLN A 93 -14.53 -16.70 -12.79
CA GLN A 93 -15.98 -16.44 -12.64
C GLN A 93 -16.22 -14.97 -12.92
N GLN A 94 -16.94 -14.66 -13.98
CA GLN A 94 -17.44 -13.32 -14.25
C GLN A 94 -18.78 -13.11 -13.55
N GLU A 95 -19.01 -11.91 -13.03
CA GLU A 95 -20.29 -11.55 -12.41
C GLU A 95 -21.44 -11.72 -13.42
N GLY A 96 -22.48 -12.48 -13.03
CA GLY A 96 -23.61 -12.78 -13.88
C GLY A 96 -23.36 -13.75 -15.04
N GLY A 97 -22.16 -14.32 -15.16
CA GLY A 97 -21.80 -15.29 -16.22
C GLY A 97 -21.43 -16.67 -15.68
N ASP A 98 -21.23 -17.63 -16.58
CA ASP A 98 -20.70 -18.95 -16.22
C ASP A 98 -19.18 -18.91 -16.03
N PRO A 99 -18.60 -19.77 -15.17
CA PRO A 99 -17.16 -19.91 -15.04
C PRO A 99 -16.54 -20.41 -16.36
N TYR A 100 -15.37 -19.86 -16.69
CA TYR A 100 -14.61 -20.33 -17.85
C TYR A 100 -13.14 -20.58 -17.48
N VAL A 101 -12.45 -21.35 -18.31
CA VAL A 101 -11.02 -21.65 -18.14
C VAL A 101 -10.19 -20.70 -18.99
N LEU A 102 -9.24 -20.03 -18.36
CA LEU A 102 -8.25 -19.19 -19.01
C LEU A 102 -6.87 -19.85 -18.94
N GLY A 103 -6.23 -20.06 -20.08
CA GLY A 103 -4.84 -20.49 -20.17
C GLY A 103 -3.89 -19.28 -20.21
N ALA A 104 -2.83 -19.31 -19.43
CA ALA A 104 -1.83 -18.25 -19.39
C ALA A 104 -0.40 -18.82 -19.40
N ARG A 105 0.48 -18.25 -20.22
CA ARG A 105 1.91 -18.63 -20.19
C ARG A 105 2.59 -18.25 -18.89
N PHE A 106 2.11 -17.16 -18.26
CA PHE A 106 2.57 -16.72 -16.95
C PHE A 106 1.48 -15.88 -16.25
N VAL A 107 1.40 -15.97 -14.93
CA VAL A 107 0.43 -15.25 -14.09
C VAL A 107 1.16 -14.36 -13.11
N LEU A 108 0.76 -13.10 -13.02
CA LEU A 108 1.23 -12.17 -12.00
C LEU A 108 0.08 -11.92 -11.02
N ASP A 109 0.21 -12.43 -9.79
CA ASP A 109 -0.79 -12.20 -8.76
C ASP A 109 -0.55 -10.87 -8.05
N ALA A 110 -1.37 -9.87 -8.37
CA ALA A 110 -1.41 -8.56 -7.74
C ALA A 110 -2.68 -8.37 -6.90
N SER A 111 -3.26 -9.46 -6.37
CA SER A 111 -4.54 -9.45 -5.65
C SER A 111 -4.51 -8.74 -4.29
N GLY A 112 -3.36 -8.22 -3.88
CA GLY A 112 -3.21 -7.43 -2.66
C GLY A 112 -3.56 -8.24 -1.41
N TYR A 113 -4.37 -7.69 -0.51
CA TYR A 113 -4.79 -8.37 0.72
C TYR A 113 -5.66 -9.62 0.50
N HIS A 114 -6.22 -9.81 -0.70
CA HIS A 114 -6.95 -11.02 -1.03
C HIS A 114 -6.04 -12.23 -1.12
N ARG A 115 -4.77 -12.04 -1.51
CA ARG A 115 -3.72 -13.08 -1.53
C ARG A 115 -4.22 -14.36 -2.21
N VAL A 116 -4.73 -14.20 -3.45
CA VAL A 116 -5.50 -15.23 -4.17
C VAL A 116 -4.65 -16.49 -4.36
N LEU A 117 -3.51 -16.39 -5.03
CA LEU A 117 -2.66 -17.57 -5.25
C LEU A 117 -2.01 -18.10 -3.97
N PRO A 118 -1.48 -17.27 -3.04
CA PRO A 118 -0.97 -17.78 -1.78
C PRO A 118 -1.97 -18.64 -1.02
N ARG A 119 -3.23 -18.23 -0.94
CA ARG A 119 -4.29 -19.01 -0.27
C ARG A 119 -4.61 -20.30 -1.02
N MET A 120 -4.76 -20.25 -2.34
CA MET A 120 -5.05 -21.43 -3.17
C MET A 120 -3.94 -22.47 -3.08
N LEU A 121 -2.69 -22.02 -2.97
CA LEU A 121 -1.51 -22.89 -2.91
C LEU A 121 -1.10 -23.29 -1.48
N SER A 122 -1.78 -22.79 -0.45
CA SER A 122 -1.38 -22.92 0.96
C SER A 122 0.07 -22.45 1.19
N TRP A 123 0.37 -21.29 0.60
CA TRP A 123 1.68 -20.62 0.71
C TRP A 123 1.68 -19.43 1.67
N ASP A 124 0.53 -19.08 2.22
CA ASP A 124 0.46 -18.09 3.30
C ASP A 124 1.24 -18.58 4.51
N ILE A 125 2.09 -17.71 5.04
CA ILE A 125 2.73 -17.92 6.35
C ILE A 125 2.48 -16.67 7.21
N PRO A 126 2.36 -16.84 8.53
CA PRO A 126 2.28 -15.70 9.45
C PRO A 126 3.51 -14.80 9.29
N SER A 127 3.30 -13.50 9.45
CA SER A 127 4.41 -12.56 9.59
C SER A 127 5.07 -12.74 10.96
N ASP A 128 6.39 -12.52 11.02
CA ASP A 128 7.12 -12.46 12.29
C ASP A 128 6.85 -11.16 13.08
N LEU A 129 6.23 -10.16 12.43
CA LEU A 129 5.84 -8.91 13.09
C LEU A 129 4.62 -9.14 13.98
N PRO A 130 4.53 -8.45 15.14
CA PRO A 130 3.34 -8.50 15.99
C PRO A 130 2.08 -8.12 15.22
N VAL A 131 0.99 -8.84 15.50
CA VAL A 131 -0.32 -8.54 14.89
C VAL A 131 -0.82 -7.20 15.43
N ARG A 132 -0.89 -6.19 14.57
CA ARG A 132 -1.44 -4.88 14.89
C ARG A 132 -2.73 -4.64 14.14
N HIS A 133 -3.58 -3.83 14.74
CA HIS A 133 -4.85 -3.41 14.17
C HIS A 133 -4.80 -1.96 13.75
N VAL A 134 -5.61 -1.63 12.77
CA VAL A 134 -5.74 -0.27 12.22
C VAL A 134 -7.21 0.13 12.22
N HIS A 135 -7.50 1.34 12.71
CA HIS A 135 -8.77 2.00 12.51
C HIS A 135 -8.51 3.31 11.76
N PHE A 136 -9.19 3.55 10.65
CA PHE A 136 -8.97 4.77 9.87
C PHE A 136 -10.22 5.23 9.14
N THR A 137 -10.20 6.50 8.74
CA THR A 137 -11.22 7.12 7.90
C THR A 137 -10.63 8.28 7.10
N HIS A 138 -11.44 8.92 6.27
CA HIS A 138 -11.15 10.25 5.74
C HIS A 138 -12.02 11.28 6.45
N ILE A 139 -11.45 12.46 6.67
CA ILE A 139 -12.12 13.60 7.31
C ILE A 139 -12.04 14.83 6.40
N GLU A 140 -12.96 15.76 6.54
CA GLU A 140 -12.77 17.13 6.07
C GLU A 140 -11.98 17.86 7.16
N ASP A 141 -10.71 18.16 6.88
CA ASP A 141 -9.76 18.46 7.94
C ASP A 141 -9.89 19.91 8.47
N HIS A 142 -10.28 20.87 7.63
CA HIS A 142 -10.43 22.29 7.95
C HIS A 142 -9.27 22.88 8.77
N ILE A 143 -8.06 22.37 8.56
CA ILE A 143 -6.88 22.78 9.31
C ILE A 143 -6.40 24.14 8.83
N THR A 144 -6.33 25.09 9.75
CA THR A 144 -5.79 26.45 9.55
C THR A 144 -4.55 26.75 10.38
N ASP A 145 -4.13 25.81 11.22
CA ASP A 145 -2.95 25.96 12.08
C ASP A 145 -1.67 25.99 11.23
N PRO A 146 -0.86 27.05 11.28
CA PRO A 146 0.35 27.19 10.48
C PRO A 146 1.46 26.18 10.84
N ALA A 147 1.36 25.50 11.97
CA ALA A 147 2.29 24.46 12.36
C ALA A 147 2.07 23.13 11.56
N PHE A 148 0.94 23.02 10.85
CA PHE A 148 0.65 21.87 9.99
C PHE A 148 1.09 22.16 8.55
N ASP A 149 2.12 21.46 8.08
CA ASP A 149 2.58 21.54 6.69
C ASP A 149 1.85 20.48 5.84
N ARG A 150 0.93 20.91 4.98
CA ARG A 150 0.17 20.01 4.08
C ARG A 150 1.04 19.28 3.06
N ASN A 151 2.29 19.70 2.85
CA ASN A 151 3.21 18.99 1.96
C ASN A 151 3.95 17.84 2.65
N LYS A 152 3.58 17.51 3.89
CA LYS A 152 4.16 16.40 4.65
C LYS A 152 3.07 15.46 5.18
N ASN A 153 3.36 14.19 5.21
CA ASN A 153 2.59 13.27 6.05
C ASN A 153 2.98 13.50 7.49
N LEU A 154 2.00 13.64 8.36
CA LEU A 154 2.20 13.74 9.78
C LEU A 154 2.03 12.36 10.42
N VAL A 155 3.03 11.95 11.20
CA VAL A 155 2.99 10.76 12.06
C VAL A 155 3.08 11.21 13.51
N CYS A 156 2.12 10.82 14.33
CA CYS A 156 2.09 11.14 15.75
C CYS A 156 2.24 9.86 16.57
N VAL A 157 3.19 9.87 17.50
CA VAL A 157 3.30 8.82 18.53
C VAL A 157 2.43 9.22 19.70
N HIS A 158 1.66 8.28 20.25
CA HIS A 158 0.83 8.55 21.42
C HIS A 158 1.69 8.95 22.62
N PRO A 159 1.33 9.98 23.40
CA PRO A 159 2.18 10.50 24.46
C PRO A 159 2.51 9.49 25.55
N GLU A 160 1.57 8.60 25.88
CA GLU A 160 1.72 7.60 26.95
C GLU A 160 2.03 6.18 26.44
N HIS A 161 1.61 5.87 25.20
CA HIS A 161 1.75 4.54 24.59
C HIS A 161 2.61 4.60 23.34
N ARG A 162 3.91 4.37 23.48
CA ARG A 162 4.87 4.51 22.37
C ARG A 162 4.62 3.60 21.17
N ASP A 163 3.97 2.48 21.38
CA ASP A 163 3.61 1.50 20.37
C ASP A 163 2.25 1.76 19.70
N ILE A 164 1.57 2.84 20.10
CA ILE A 164 0.39 3.38 19.42
C ILE A 164 0.82 4.63 18.66
N TRP A 165 0.51 4.68 17.38
CA TRP A 165 0.79 5.84 16.55
C TRP A 165 -0.37 6.15 15.60
N LEU A 166 -0.44 7.40 15.19
CA LEU A 166 -1.47 7.89 14.29
C LEU A 166 -0.81 8.54 13.07
N TRP A 167 -1.51 8.46 11.94
CA TRP A 167 -1.16 9.27 10.77
C TRP A 167 -2.21 10.33 10.48
N LEU A 168 -1.78 11.41 9.87
CA LEU A 168 -2.62 12.38 9.20
C LEU A 168 -2.00 12.70 7.84
N ILE A 169 -2.68 12.28 6.77
CA ILE A 169 -2.21 12.37 5.39
C ILE A 169 -3.16 13.29 4.63
N PRO A 170 -2.75 14.54 4.33
CA PRO A 170 -3.61 15.49 3.64
C PRO A 170 -3.77 15.15 2.17
N PHE A 171 -4.94 15.48 1.63
CA PHE A 171 -5.24 15.50 0.21
C PHE A 171 -5.43 16.95 -0.27
N SER A 172 -5.38 17.16 -1.59
CA SER A 172 -5.50 18.49 -2.21
C SER A 172 -6.90 19.09 -2.14
N ASN A 173 -7.91 18.27 -1.86
CA ASN A 173 -9.34 18.66 -1.83
C ASN A 173 -9.84 19.10 -0.43
N GLY A 174 -8.95 19.36 0.53
CA GLY A 174 -9.35 19.74 1.90
C GLY A 174 -9.69 18.56 2.80
N ARG A 175 -9.60 17.33 2.29
CA ARG A 175 -9.70 16.11 3.08
C ARG A 175 -8.33 15.64 3.57
N ALA A 176 -8.35 14.80 4.59
CA ALA A 176 -7.17 14.06 5.03
C ALA A 176 -7.56 12.62 5.43
N SER A 177 -6.66 11.68 5.17
CA SER A 177 -6.75 10.35 5.79
C SER A 177 -6.17 10.42 7.18
N ILE A 178 -6.90 9.90 8.16
CA ILE A 178 -6.45 9.76 9.54
C ILE A 178 -6.66 8.34 10.01
N GLY A 179 -5.67 7.79 10.72
CA GLY A 179 -5.80 6.46 11.30
C GLY A 179 -4.93 6.27 12.52
N VAL A 180 -5.27 5.25 13.30
CA VAL A 180 -4.54 4.79 14.48
C VAL A 180 -4.11 3.34 14.32
N VAL A 181 -2.89 3.04 14.72
CA VAL A 181 -2.27 1.72 14.72
C VAL A 181 -1.84 1.36 16.12
N GLY A 182 -2.12 0.14 16.54
CA GLY A 182 -1.70 -0.39 17.84
C GLY A 182 -1.98 -1.88 17.99
N LEU A 183 -1.55 -2.44 19.11
CA LEU A 183 -1.90 -3.80 19.48
C LEU A 183 -3.39 -3.87 19.84
N PRO A 184 -4.11 -4.96 19.50
CA PRO A 184 -5.55 -5.06 19.72
C PRO A 184 -5.97 -4.85 21.17
N GLU A 185 -5.21 -5.38 22.12
CA GLU A 185 -5.47 -5.24 23.56
C GLU A 185 -5.32 -3.81 24.09
N LYS A 186 -4.61 -2.95 23.36
CA LYS A 186 -4.41 -1.55 23.71
C LYS A 186 -5.40 -0.60 23.04
N LEU A 187 -5.88 -0.96 21.86
CA LEU A 187 -6.84 -0.13 21.13
C LEU A 187 -8.26 -0.23 21.69
N GLY A 188 -8.64 -1.38 22.27
CA GLY A 188 -9.98 -1.64 22.79
C GLY A 188 -10.87 -2.35 21.77
N GLN A 189 -12.16 -2.47 22.12
CA GLN A 189 -13.14 -3.23 21.34
C GLN A 189 -14.33 -2.38 20.86
N GLU A 190 -14.28 -1.08 21.10
CA GLU A 190 -15.31 -0.14 20.69
C GLU A 190 -15.35 -0.02 19.16
N SER A 191 -16.33 0.73 18.63
CA SER A 191 -16.40 0.97 17.20
C SER A 191 -15.18 1.75 16.69
N SER A 192 -14.81 1.54 15.43
CA SER A 192 -13.67 2.24 14.80
C SER A 192 -13.74 3.74 14.95
N ALA A 193 -14.94 4.31 14.90
CA ALA A 193 -15.17 5.75 15.08
C ALA A 193 -14.81 6.22 16.50
N VAL A 194 -15.19 5.44 17.52
CA VAL A 194 -14.90 5.75 18.93
C VAL A 194 -13.41 5.64 19.18
N ILE A 195 -12.79 4.52 18.79
CA ILE A 195 -11.35 4.28 18.97
C ILE A 195 -10.53 5.38 18.31
N LEU A 196 -10.78 5.65 17.03
CA LEU A 196 -9.97 6.61 16.28
C LEU A 196 -10.12 8.04 16.84
N LYS A 197 -11.34 8.47 17.13
CA LYS A 197 -11.58 9.81 17.71
C LYS A 197 -10.94 9.95 19.08
N LYS A 198 -11.04 8.93 19.94
CA LYS A 198 -10.41 8.89 21.26
C LYS A 198 -8.90 9.13 21.16
N PHE A 199 -8.19 8.27 20.43
CA PHE A 199 -6.73 8.37 20.31
C PHE A 199 -6.28 9.66 19.61
N ALA A 200 -7.03 10.15 18.63
CA ALA A 200 -6.73 11.45 18.00
C ALA A 200 -6.83 12.62 18.98
N LEU A 201 -7.80 12.60 19.92
CA LEU A 201 -7.97 13.63 20.94
C LEU A 201 -6.95 13.51 22.09
N GLU A 202 -6.41 12.32 22.35
CA GLU A 202 -5.37 12.10 23.35
C GLU A 202 -4.00 12.63 22.89
N VAL A 203 -3.77 12.80 21.58
CA VAL A 203 -2.55 13.42 21.01
C VAL A 203 -2.73 14.96 21.00
N PRO A 204 -1.98 15.74 21.79
CA PRO A 204 -2.18 17.19 21.94
C PRO A 204 -2.11 17.95 20.61
N PHE A 205 -1.15 17.60 19.75
CA PHE A 205 -1.01 18.24 18.45
C PHE A 205 -2.21 17.98 17.54
N LEU A 206 -2.67 16.73 17.42
CA LEU A 206 -3.86 16.39 16.61
C LEU A 206 -5.12 17.04 17.17
N ARG A 207 -5.34 16.97 18.49
CA ARG A 207 -6.48 17.66 19.14
C ARG A 207 -6.53 19.15 18.80
N ARG A 208 -5.38 19.83 18.77
CA ARG A 208 -5.29 21.25 18.44
C ARG A 208 -5.61 21.53 16.98
N ILE A 209 -5.01 20.81 16.04
CA ILE A 209 -5.15 21.11 14.62
C ILE A 209 -6.49 20.61 14.05
N LEU A 210 -7.08 19.57 14.63
CA LEU A 210 -8.34 18.96 14.19
C LEU A 210 -9.60 19.51 14.88
N LYS A 211 -9.49 20.62 15.62
CA LYS A 211 -10.61 21.21 16.38
C LYS A 211 -11.85 21.53 15.54
N ASN A 212 -11.66 21.80 14.25
CA ASN A 212 -12.72 22.12 13.29
C ASN A 212 -12.99 20.98 12.29
N ALA A 213 -12.33 19.82 12.44
CA ALA A 213 -12.46 18.71 11.51
C ALA A 213 -13.90 18.13 11.54
N GLN A 214 -14.41 17.82 10.35
CA GLN A 214 -15.67 17.10 10.19
C GLN A 214 -15.38 15.62 9.95
N TRP A 215 -15.87 14.79 10.85
CA TRP A 215 -15.64 13.35 10.85
C TRP A 215 -16.74 12.56 10.18
N ASP A 216 -17.95 13.14 10.12
CA ASP A 216 -19.11 12.49 9.53
C ASP A 216 -19.25 12.96 8.08
N ASN A 217 -18.88 12.09 7.16
CA ASN A 217 -18.91 12.31 5.72
C ASN A 217 -19.21 10.99 5.00
N ASP A 218 -19.06 10.97 3.68
CA ASP A 218 -19.33 9.82 2.81
C ASP A 218 -18.29 8.68 2.89
N PHE A 219 -17.18 8.88 3.60
CA PHE A 219 -16.14 7.86 3.75
C PHE A 219 -16.34 7.07 5.05
N PRO A 220 -16.41 5.73 5.01
CA PRO A 220 -16.67 4.91 6.20
C PRO A 220 -15.46 4.87 7.12
N PHE A 221 -15.72 4.59 8.40
CA PHE A 221 -14.67 4.14 9.32
C PHE A 221 -14.32 2.69 9.02
N ILE A 222 -13.05 2.43 8.73
CA ILE A 222 -12.55 1.14 8.31
C ILE A 222 -11.72 0.52 9.44
N TYR A 223 -11.86 -0.78 9.61
CA TYR A 223 -11.09 -1.62 10.52
C TYR A 223 -10.32 -2.67 9.75
N LEU A 224 -9.01 -2.77 9.98
CA LEU A 224 -8.15 -3.80 9.43
C LEU A 224 -7.51 -4.60 10.58
N PRO A 225 -7.96 -5.83 10.81
CA PRO A 225 -7.35 -6.73 11.79
C PRO A 225 -6.16 -7.46 11.16
N GLY A 226 -4.96 -7.23 11.65
CA GLY A 226 -3.77 -8.00 11.25
C GLY A 226 -3.45 -7.91 9.76
N TYR A 227 -2.62 -6.97 9.39
CA TYR A 227 -2.30 -6.67 7.99
C TYR A 227 -0.95 -7.23 7.52
N SER A 228 -0.02 -7.51 8.44
CA SER A 228 1.30 -8.05 8.08
C SER A 228 1.18 -9.50 7.62
N ALA A 229 1.81 -9.82 6.51
CA ALA A 229 1.71 -11.15 5.91
C ALA A 229 2.97 -11.47 5.10
N SER A 230 3.30 -12.76 5.01
CA SER A 230 4.43 -13.29 4.26
C SER A 230 4.03 -14.55 3.48
N VAL A 231 4.92 -15.06 2.62
CA VAL A 231 4.70 -16.24 1.79
C VAL A 231 5.90 -17.18 1.80
N LYS A 232 5.64 -18.47 1.52
CA LYS A 232 6.69 -19.51 1.39
C LYS A 232 7.64 -19.23 0.23
N SER A 233 7.15 -18.69 -0.87
CA SER A 233 7.92 -18.30 -2.04
C SER A 233 7.25 -17.18 -2.78
N LEU A 234 8.04 -16.31 -3.41
CA LEU A 234 7.56 -15.17 -4.20
C LEU A 234 7.17 -15.55 -5.63
N TYR A 235 7.54 -16.73 -6.09
CA TYR A 235 7.30 -17.18 -7.45
C TYR A 235 7.22 -18.71 -7.53
N GLY A 236 6.63 -19.20 -8.60
CA GLY A 236 6.56 -20.60 -8.97
C GLY A 236 6.76 -20.81 -10.48
N ARG A 237 6.44 -22.00 -10.98
CA ARG A 237 6.72 -22.39 -12.37
C ARG A 237 6.14 -21.41 -13.39
N HIS A 238 4.90 -20.97 -13.21
CA HIS A 238 4.18 -20.12 -14.15
C HIS A 238 3.53 -18.93 -13.46
N PHE A 239 4.06 -18.49 -12.32
CA PHE A 239 3.50 -17.31 -11.62
C PHE A 239 4.55 -16.62 -10.74
N ALA A 240 4.25 -15.35 -10.44
CA ALA A 240 4.92 -14.57 -9.40
C ALA A 240 3.88 -13.76 -8.60
N LEU A 241 4.21 -13.50 -7.34
CA LEU A 241 3.40 -12.75 -6.40
C LEU A 241 3.91 -11.32 -6.29
N LEU A 242 3.02 -10.34 -6.33
CA LEU A 242 3.36 -8.91 -6.36
C LEU A 242 2.75 -8.16 -5.18
N GLY A 243 3.49 -7.16 -4.68
CA GLY A 243 2.98 -6.28 -3.62
C GLY A 243 2.43 -7.05 -2.42
N ASN A 244 1.26 -6.67 -1.94
CA ASN A 244 0.66 -7.28 -0.75
C ASN A 244 0.21 -8.75 -0.95
N ALA A 245 0.11 -9.23 -2.18
CA ALA A 245 -0.09 -10.66 -2.43
C ALA A 245 1.15 -11.47 -2.05
N ALA A 246 2.33 -10.86 -2.09
CA ALA A 246 3.61 -11.45 -1.68
C ALA A 246 3.94 -11.13 -0.22
N GLU A 247 4.12 -9.85 0.09
CA GLU A 247 4.63 -9.39 1.38
C GLU A 247 3.99 -8.05 1.77
N PHE A 248 3.58 -7.91 3.01
CA PHE A 248 3.21 -6.64 3.60
C PHE A 248 3.73 -6.54 5.03
N LEU A 249 4.37 -5.43 5.36
CA LEU A 249 5.00 -5.20 6.65
C LEU A 249 4.11 -4.37 7.56
N ASP A 250 4.19 -3.04 7.42
CA ASP A 250 3.55 -2.05 8.29
C ASP A 250 3.37 -0.74 7.53
N PRO A 251 2.29 0.02 7.76
CA PRO A 251 2.05 1.27 7.04
C PRO A 251 2.94 2.44 7.48
N VAL A 252 3.70 2.34 8.58
CA VAL A 252 4.43 3.47 9.19
C VAL A 252 5.39 4.19 8.23
N PHE A 253 6.06 3.45 7.35
CA PHE A 253 6.99 4.03 6.36
C PHE A 253 6.38 4.15 4.96
N SER A 254 5.07 3.93 4.79
CA SER A 254 4.36 4.04 3.50
C SER A 254 5.00 3.20 2.37
N SER A 255 5.57 2.03 2.68
CA SER A 255 6.33 1.19 1.76
C SER A 255 5.47 0.39 0.76
N GLY A 256 4.18 0.19 1.04
CA GLY A 256 3.33 -0.76 0.30
C GLY A 256 3.26 -0.49 -1.20
N VAL A 257 3.03 0.77 -1.62
CA VAL A 257 2.98 1.13 -3.06
C VAL A 257 4.35 0.95 -3.72
N THR A 258 5.43 1.27 -3.02
CA THR A 258 6.80 1.09 -3.53
C THR A 258 7.09 -0.39 -3.75
N ILE A 259 6.77 -1.26 -2.79
CA ILE A 259 6.93 -2.72 -2.91
C ILE A 259 6.09 -3.24 -4.08
N ALA A 260 4.83 -2.80 -4.20
CA ALA A 260 3.93 -3.25 -5.26
C ALA A 260 4.46 -2.86 -6.66
N THR A 261 4.82 -1.61 -6.87
CA THR A 261 5.29 -1.13 -8.18
C THR A 261 6.68 -1.68 -8.53
N HIS A 262 7.56 -1.81 -7.53
CA HIS A 262 8.90 -2.39 -7.76
C HIS A 262 8.84 -3.89 -8.09
N SER A 263 8.03 -4.66 -7.36
CA SER A 263 7.81 -6.07 -7.67
C SER A 263 7.19 -6.26 -9.06
N ALA A 264 6.24 -5.39 -9.44
CA ALA A 264 5.63 -5.42 -10.77
C ALA A 264 6.66 -5.17 -11.88
N LYS A 265 7.54 -4.16 -11.70
CA LYS A 265 8.61 -3.89 -12.67
C LYS A 265 9.55 -5.08 -12.84
N LEU A 266 10.11 -5.59 -11.73
CA LEU A 266 11.03 -6.74 -11.76
C LEU A 266 10.38 -7.96 -12.44
N ALA A 267 9.13 -8.27 -12.10
CA ALA A 267 8.43 -9.41 -12.67
C ALA A 267 8.09 -9.19 -14.16
N ALA A 268 7.68 -8.00 -14.57
CA ALA A 268 7.36 -7.69 -15.96
C ALA A 268 8.59 -7.84 -16.87
N ASP A 269 9.74 -7.32 -16.45
CA ASP A 269 11.01 -7.45 -17.19
C ASP A 269 11.40 -8.92 -17.39
N LEU A 270 11.26 -9.74 -16.33
CA LEU A 270 11.58 -11.17 -16.41
C LEU A 270 10.59 -11.95 -17.26
N VAL A 271 9.29 -11.69 -17.10
CA VAL A 271 8.26 -12.34 -17.91
C VAL A 271 8.45 -12.01 -19.39
N ALA A 272 8.71 -10.77 -19.74
CA ALA A 272 8.95 -10.36 -21.12
C ALA A 272 10.17 -11.11 -21.72
N ARG A 273 11.26 -11.20 -20.99
CA ARG A 273 12.46 -11.97 -21.42
C ARG A 273 12.17 -13.47 -21.55
N GLN A 274 11.52 -14.05 -20.56
CA GLN A 274 11.17 -15.48 -20.55
C GLN A 274 10.23 -15.85 -21.70
N LEU A 275 9.23 -15.03 -21.98
CA LEU A 275 8.28 -15.25 -23.08
C LEU A 275 8.92 -15.09 -24.46
N ASN A 276 10.05 -14.38 -24.55
CA ASN A 276 10.89 -14.26 -25.75
C ASN A 276 11.99 -15.34 -25.81
N GLY A 277 11.90 -16.40 -24.99
CA GLY A 277 12.81 -17.55 -25.03
C GLY A 277 14.15 -17.33 -24.35
N GLN A 278 14.35 -16.22 -23.63
CA GLN A 278 15.56 -15.99 -22.85
C GLN A 278 15.51 -16.77 -21.53
N GLN A 279 16.66 -17.26 -21.10
CA GLN A 279 16.76 -17.85 -19.77
C GLN A 279 16.75 -16.73 -18.72
N VAL A 280 15.94 -16.92 -17.67
CA VAL A 280 15.80 -15.99 -16.54
C VAL A 280 16.00 -16.74 -15.22
N ASN A 281 16.54 -16.07 -14.24
CA ASN A 281 16.72 -16.61 -12.90
C ASN A 281 15.84 -15.86 -11.89
N TRP A 282 14.64 -16.37 -11.67
CA TRP A 282 13.66 -15.78 -10.76
C TRP A 282 14.19 -15.58 -9.34
N GLN A 283 15.04 -16.49 -8.86
CA GLN A 283 15.63 -16.36 -7.53
C GLN A 283 16.59 -15.15 -7.45
N ASN A 284 17.45 -15.01 -8.42
CA ASN A 284 18.50 -13.98 -8.38
C ASN A 284 18.05 -12.62 -8.92
N GLU A 285 17.10 -12.62 -9.86
CA GLU A 285 16.68 -11.42 -10.57
C GLU A 285 15.34 -10.84 -10.08
N PHE A 286 14.53 -11.65 -9.34
CA PHE A 286 13.27 -11.20 -8.75
C PHE A 286 13.27 -11.33 -7.23
N ALA A 287 13.33 -12.56 -6.69
CA ALA A 287 13.11 -12.80 -5.27
C ALA A 287 14.16 -12.13 -4.39
N ARG A 288 15.44 -12.31 -4.71
CA ARG A 288 16.55 -11.73 -3.92
C ARG A 288 16.56 -10.18 -3.94
N PRO A 289 16.46 -9.49 -5.08
CA PRO A 289 16.37 -8.03 -5.11
C PRO A 289 15.14 -7.49 -4.37
N LEU A 290 13.97 -8.09 -4.57
CA LEU A 290 12.75 -7.68 -3.91
C LEU A 290 12.86 -7.83 -2.38
N MET A 291 13.30 -9.01 -1.90
CA MET A 291 13.45 -9.26 -0.46
C MET A 291 14.55 -8.43 0.18
N SER A 292 15.59 -8.08 -0.56
CA SER A 292 16.61 -7.14 -0.06
C SER A 292 15.96 -5.79 0.30
N GLY A 293 15.13 -5.23 -0.59
CA GLY A 293 14.38 -3.99 -0.32
C GLY A 293 13.36 -4.15 0.82
N VAL A 294 12.59 -5.24 0.81
CA VAL A 294 11.61 -5.56 1.86
C VAL A 294 12.29 -5.65 3.23
N ASN A 295 13.43 -6.33 3.33
CA ASN A 295 14.15 -6.51 4.60
C ASN A 295 14.72 -5.19 5.14
N VAL A 296 15.10 -4.25 4.29
CA VAL A 296 15.46 -2.91 4.73
C VAL A 296 14.26 -2.22 5.41
N PHE A 297 13.08 -2.26 4.77
CA PHE A 297 11.87 -1.72 5.40
C PHE A 297 11.49 -2.46 6.68
N ARG A 298 11.61 -3.80 6.70
CA ARG A 298 11.36 -4.63 7.88
C ARG A 298 12.22 -4.18 9.06
N HIS A 299 13.51 -4.00 8.84
CA HIS A 299 14.43 -3.53 9.87
C HIS A 299 14.04 -2.15 10.43
N TYR A 300 13.61 -1.22 9.57
CA TYR A 300 13.10 0.08 10.04
C TYR A 300 11.79 -0.07 10.82
N VAL A 301 10.88 -0.95 10.40
CA VAL A 301 9.64 -1.24 11.14
C VAL A 301 9.95 -1.81 12.52
N GLU A 302 10.85 -2.78 12.62
CA GLU A 302 11.29 -3.37 13.90
C GLU A 302 11.93 -2.31 14.83
N ALA A 303 12.72 -1.41 14.26
CA ALA A 303 13.37 -0.33 15.02
C ALA A 303 12.38 0.80 15.43
N TRP A 304 11.23 0.90 14.79
CA TRP A 304 10.19 1.88 15.14
C TRP A 304 9.50 1.53 16.46
N TYR A 305 9.27 0.26 16.71
CA TYR A 305 8.56 -0.24 17.88
C TYR A 305 9.51 -0.68 18.99
#